data_a195096512650c2fc220596892c26db8
#
_entry.id   a195096512650c2fc220596892c26db8
#
_cell.length_a   1.000
_cell.length_b   1.000
_cell.length_c   1.000
_cell.angle_alpha   90.00
_cell.angle_beta   90.00
_cell.angle_gamma   90.00
#
_symmetry.space_group_name_H-M   'P 1'
#
loop_
_entity.id
_entity.type
_entity.pdbx_description
1 polymer ?
#
loop_
_entity_poly.entity_id
_entity_poly.type
_entity_poly.pdbx_seq_one_letter_code
_entity_poly.pdbx_strand_id
1 'polypeptide(L)'
;VWEGLEQPVQVVWRNAKLSLEEVAIDPLDGDVLTRLRERFDPRHYRLDIGQAPLMRIAYAEDTTHQRLVGMLLFHHLALDHTSLEVVVEEMQASLQGQIEQLPAPVPYRNHVAQARLGISQAEHEAFFRDMLGDIDEPTLAYGIQDVQGDGSGIEEVNQLLDSQLSSRIRSIARQLGVSAASLAHLAWAQVAGRVSGREEVVFGTVLMGRMQGGNGADRALG
;
A
#
# COMPACT_ATOMS: atom_id res chain seq x y z
N VAL A 1 11.15 -15.48 3.29
CA VAL A 1 11.44 -16.90 3.53
C VAL A 1 10.65 -17.37 4.74
N TRP A 2 9.88 -18.43 4.60
CA TRP A 2 9.02 -18.97 5.66
C TRP A 2 9.12 -20.50 5.78
N GLU A 3 9.55 -21.20 4.75
CA GLU A 3 9.66 -22.66 4.75
C GLU A 3 10.76 -23.11 5.71
N GLY A 4 10.41 -24.05 6.59
CA GLY A 4 11.34 -24.63 7.57
C GLY A 4 11.76 -23.71 8.71
N LEU A 5 11.08 -22.56 8.89
CA LEU A 5 11.34 -21.59 9.96
C LEU A 5 10.15 -21.54 10.92
N GLU A 6 10.43 -21.32 12.21
CA GLU A 6 9.38 -21.08 13.23
C GLU A 6 8.62 -19.77 12.99
N GLN A 7 9.28 -18.78 12.41
CA GLN A 7 8.71 -17.49 12.04
C GLN A 7 9.19 -17.05 10.65
N PRO A 8 8.32 -16.41 9.86
CA PRO A 8 8.73 -15.82 8.59
C PRO A 8 9.82 -14.77 8.79
N VAL A 9 10.80 -14.73 7.89
CA VAL A 9 11.87 -13.72 7.90
C VAL A 9 11.95 -13.01 6.56
N GLN A 10 12.27 -11.73 6.60
CA GLN A 10 12.61 -10.95 5.44
C GLN A 10 14.15 -10.94 5.28
N VAL A 11 14.63 -11.33 4.11
CA VAL A 11 16.07 -11.37 3.80
C VAL A 11 16.42 -10.19 2.90
N VAL A 12 17.28 -9.31 3.40
CA VAL A 12 17.80 -8.19 2.62
C VAL A 12 19.07 -8.63 1.90
N TRP A 13 19.02 -8.68 0.58
CA TRP A 13 20.19 -9.02 -0.24
C TRP A 13 21.10 -7.82 -0.39
N ARG A 14 22.43 -8.03 -0.25
CA ARG A 14 23.41 -6.96 -0.44
C ARG A 14 23.51 -6.46 -1.88
N ASN A 15 23.29 -7.36 -2.84
CA ASN A 15 23.36 -7.09 -4.27
C ASN A 15 22.16 -7.77 -4.95
N ALA A 16 21.10 -7.01 -5.16
CA ALA A 16 19.96 -7.42 -5.95
C ALA A 16 19.88 -6.53 -7.19
N LYS A 17 19.97 -7.12 -8.38
CA LYS A 17 19.86 -6.39 -9.65
C LYS A 17 18.37 -6.10 -9.93
N LEU A 18 18.04 -4.81 -10.04
CA LEU A 18 16.73 -4.42 -10.57
C LEU A 18 16.63 -4.79 -12.05
N SER A 19 15.60 -5.57 -12.40
CA SER A 19 15.33 -5.93 -13.78
C SER A 19 14.67 -4.76 -14.51
N LEU A 20 15.24 -4.42 -15.66
CA LEU A 20 14.66 -3.48 -16.63
C LEU A 20 14.22 -4.28 -17.84
N GLU A 21 12.92 -4.30 -18.12
CA GLU A 21 12.34 -5.03 -19.27
C GLU A 21 11.80 -4.02 -20.29
N GLU A 22 12.36 -4.07 -21.49
CA GLU A 22 11.80 -3.32 -22.61
C GLU A 22 10.64 -4.12 -23.20
N VAL A 23 9.50 -3.47 -23.34
CA VAL A 23 8.27 -4.05 -23.86
C VAL A 23 7.99 -3.44 -25.23
N ALA A 24 8.07 -4.26 -26.25
CA ALA A 24 7.65 -3.83 -27.60
C ALA A 24 6.11 -3.71 -27.64
N ILE A 25 5.63 -2.52 -27.95
CA ILE A 25 4.21 -2.23 -28.15
C ILE A 25 4.05 -1.63 -29.53
N ASP A 26 3.18 -2.23 -30.35
CA ASP A 26 2.87 -1.66 -31.66
C ASP A 26 2.02 -0.38 -31.44
N PRO A 27 2.41 0.76 -32.05
CA PRO A 27 1.63 1.99 -31.98
C PRO A 27 0.18 1.85 -32.47
N LEU A 28 -0.10 0.85 -33.31
CA LEU A 28 -1.44 0.53 -33.78
C LEU A 28 -2.32 -0.16 -32.74
N ASP A 29 -1.72 -0.72 -31.70
CA ASP A 29 -2.46 -1.44 -30.64
C ASP A 29 -3.12 -0.49 -29.61
N GLY A 30 -2.91 0.80 -29.71
CA GLY A 30 -3.51 1.82 -28.87
C GLY A 30 -2.54 2.48 -27.89
N ASP A 31 -3.07 3.02 -26.78
CA ASP A 31 -2.26 3.76 -25.81
C ASP A 31 -1.25 2.87 -25.06
N VAL A 32 0.01 3.28 -25.07
CA VAL A 32 1.13 2.52 -24.47
C VAL A 32 0.92 2.23 -22.99
N LEU A 33 0.41 3.21 -22.21
CA LEU A 33 0.18 3.03 -20.79
C LEU A 33 -0.92 1.98 -20.54
N THR A 34 -1.97 2.02 -21.33
CA THR A 34 -3.08 1.04 -21.26
C THR A 34 -2.57 -0.36 -21.54
N ARG A 35 -1.74 -0.54 -22.58
CA ARG A 35 -1.17 -1.85 -22.93
C ARG A 35 -0.21 -2.39 -21.89
N LEU A 36 0.62 -1.52 -21.29
CA LEU A 36 1.45 -1.94 -20.16
C LEU A 36 0.62 -2.40 -18.95
N ARG A 37 -0.46 -1.67 -18.63
CA ARG A 37 -1.38 -2.05 -17.53
C ARG A 37 -2.08 -3.38 -17.78
N GLU A 38 -2.54 -3.63 -19.00
CA GLU A 38 -3.16 -4.90 -19.38
C GLU A 38 -2.15 -6.05 -19.29
N ARG A 39 -0.93 -5.86 -19.79
CA ARG A 39 0.12 -6.89 -19.79
C ARG A 39 0.57 -7.27 -18.38
N PHE A 40 0.66 -6.30 -17.50
CA PHE A 40 1.14 -6.48 -16.12
C PHE A 40 0.03 -6.36 -15.08
N ASP A 41 -1.20 -6.66 -15.47
CA ASP A 41 -2.35 -6.66 -14.55
C ASP A 41 -2.08 -7.66 -13.38
N PRO A 42 -2.10 -7.18 -12.12
CA PRO A 42 -1.80 -8.02 -10.96
C PRO A 42 -2.76 -9.18 -10.76
N ARG A 43 -3.91 -9.19 -11.43
CA ARG A 43 -4.83 -10.34 -11.46
C ARG A 43 -4.25 -11.54 -12.19
N HIS A 44 -3.37 -11.32 -13.15
CA HIS A 44 -2.81 -12.35 -14.04
C HIS A 44 -1.29 -12.40 -13.99
N TYR A 45 -0.64 -11.29 -13.69
CA TYR A 45 0.82 -11.18 -13.59
C TYR A 45 1.27 -11.22 -12.13
N ARG A 46 2.11 -12.18 -11.77
CA ARG A 46 2.61 -12.37 -10.42
C ARG A 46 4.13 -12.25 -10.37
N LEU A 47 4.64 -11.55 -9.36
CA LEU A 47 6.06 -11.56 -9.04
C LEU A 47 6.40 -12.84 -8.27
N ASP A 48 7.53 -13.44 -8.57
CA ASP A 48 8.06 -14.57 -7.78
C ASP A 48 8.58 -14.04 -6.43
N ILE A 49 7.83 -14.31 -5.37
CA ILE A 49 8.17 -13.86 -4.01
C ILE A 49 9.36 -14.58 -3.39
N GLY A 50 9.86 -15.65 -4.04
CA GLY A 50 11.09 -16.33 -3.66
C GLY A 50 12.35 -15.68 -4.19
N GLN A 51 12.25 -14.68 -5.08
CA GLN A 51 13.38 -14.04 -5.74
C GLN A 51 13.46 -12.54 -5.45
N ALA A 52 14.64 -12.10 -5.03
CA ALA A 52 14.93 -10.69 -4.82
C ALA A 52 15.55 -10.04 -6.09
N PRO A 53 15.26 -8.75 -6.35
CA PRO A 53 14.34 -7.88 -5.61
C PRO A 53 12.88 -8.15 -5.97
N LEU A 54 11.96 -7.92 -5.02
CA LEU A 54 10.51 -8.03 -5.27
C LEU A 54 9.98 -6.80 -6.01
N MET A 55 10.72 -6.35 -7.01
CA MET A 55 10.35 -5.24 -7.88
C MET A 55 11.02 -5.39 -9.25
N ARG A 56 10.38 -4.82 -10.27
CA ARG A 56 10.88 -4.74 -11.66
C ARG A 56 10.43 -3.42 -12.28
N ILE A 57 11.14 -2.98 -13.31
CA ILE A 57 10.69 -1.88 -14.17
C ILE A 57 10.45 -2.45 -15.56
N ALA A 58 9.23 -2.30 -16.05
CA ALA A 58 8.89 -2.49 -17.44
C ALA A 58 8.79 -1.11 -18.11
N TYR A 59 9.29 -0.96 -19.34
CA TYR A 59 9.16 0.29 -20.06
C TYR A 59 8.91 0.05 -21.55
N ALA A 60 8.24 1.00 -22.19
CA ALA A 60 7.99 0.99 -23.62
C ALA A 60 8.15 2.38 -24.20
N GLU A 61 8.51 2.45 -25.46
CA GLU A 61 8.57 3.71 -26.23
C GLU A 61 7.17 4.11 -26.71
N ASP A 62 6.75 5.31 -26.33
CA ASP A 62 5.55 5.97 -26.87
C ASP A 62 6.00 6.95 -27.98
N THR A 63 6.11 6.41 -29.19
CA THR A 63 6.56 7.17 -30.36
C THR A 63 5.59 8.29 -30.73
N THR A 64 4.31 8.14 -30.43
CA THR A 64 3.28 9.15 -30.69
C THR A 64 3.51 10.43 -29.88
N HIS A 65 3.94 10.27 -28.62
CA HIS A 65 4.20 11.39 -27.72
C HIS A 65 5.69 11.64 -27.47
N GLN A 66 6.57 10.94 -28.19
CA GLN A 66 8.04 11.06 -28.08
C GLN A 66 8.54 10.95 -26.63
N ARG A 67 8.09 9.94 -25.91
CA ARG A 67 8.44 9.67 -24.50
C ARG A 67 8.64 8.19 -24.23
N LEU A 68 9.33 7.89 -23.14
CA LEU A 68 9.33 6.55 -22.55
C LEU A 68 8.25 6.47 -21.47
N VAL A 69 7.49 5.41 -21.47
CA VAL A 69 6.52 5.09 -20.44
C VAL A 69 7.07 3.96 -19.60
N GLY A 70 7.34 4.22 -18.32
CA GLY A 70 7.84 3.25 -17.36
C GLY A 70 6.75 2.82 -16.39
N MET A 71 6.75 1.54 -16.02
CA MET A 71 5.89 0.96 -15.00
C MET A 71 6.74 0.27 -13.95
N LEU A 72 6.64 0.70 -12.70
CA LEU A 72 7.24 0.03 -11.56
C LEU A 72 6.29 -1.07 -11.07
N LEU A 73 6.75 -2.30 -11.16
CA LEU A 73 6.08 -3.50 -10.65
C LEU A 73 6.73 -3.85 -9.30
N PHE A 74 5.96 -3.94 -8.24
CA PHE A 74 6.48 -4.26 -6.92
C PHE A 74 5.48 -5.08 -6.11
N HIS A 75 5.99 -5.78 -5.11
CA HIS A 75 5.16 -6.55 -4.18
C HIS A 75 5.13 -5.86 -2.81
N HIS A 76 3.97 -5.82 -2.17
CA HIS A 76 3.79 -5.19 -0.86
C HIS A 76 4.59 -5.83 0.29
N LEU A 77 5.17 -7.02 0.09
CA LEU A 77 6.17 -7.58 1.01
C LEU A 77 7.49 -6.79 1.05
N ALA A 78 7.77 -5.96 0.03
CA ALA A 78 9.02 -5.21 -0.07
C ALA A 78 8.84 -3.70 0.09
N LEU A 79 7.69 -3.17 -0.30
CA LEU A 79 7.39 -1.73 -0.30
C LEU A 79 5.95 -1.50 0.16
N ASP A 80 5.78 -0.56 1.07
CA ASP A 80 4.48 0.04 1.35
C ASP A 80 4.29 1.37 0.59
N HIS A 81 3.19 2.06 0.83
CA HIS A 81 2.88 3.32 0.16
C HIS A 81 3.92 4.41 0.46
N THR A 82 4.34 4.54 1.71
CA THR A 82 5.37 5.51 2.12
C THR A 82 6.71 5.23 1.45
N SER A 83 7.11 3.96 1.37
CA SER A 83 8.31 3.56 0.63
C SER A 83 8.23 3.94 -0.84
N LEU A 84 7.07 3.79 -1.47
CA LEU A 84 6.87 4.16 -2.86
C LEU A 84 7.03 5.67 -3.07
N GLU A 85 6.49 6.50 -2.17
CA GLU A 85 6.68 7.96 -2.21
C GLU A 85 8.16 8.34 -2.12
N VAL A 86 8.92 7.71 -1.20
CA VAL A 86 10.36 7.93 -1.06
C VAL A 86 11.11 7.51 -2.34
N VAL A 87 10.78 6.36 -2.93
CA VAL A 87 11.39 5.90 -4.19
C VAL A 87 11.16 6.92 -5.30
N VAL A 88 9.94 7.43 -5.45
CA VAL A 88 9.62 8.44 -6.48
C VAL A 88 10.37 9.74 -6.23
N GLU A 89 10.45 10.21 -4.99
CA GLU A 89 11.21 11.40 -4.60
C GLU A 89 12.70 11.24 -4.94
N GLU A 90 13.31 10.11 -4.59
CA GLU A 90 14.72 9.83 -4.86
C GLU A 90 15.00 9.69 -6.36
N MET A 91 14.08 9.09 -7.12
CA MET A 91 14.18 9.07 -8.59
C MET A 91 14.15 10.49 -9.18
N GLN A 92 13.26 11.36 -8.72
CA GLN A 92 13.20 12.75 -9.14
C GLN A 92 14.49 13.51 -8.81
N ALA A 93 15.00 13.36 -7.59
CA ALA A 93 16.26 13.96 -7.17
C ALA A 93 17.45 13.48 -8.04
N SER A 94 17.45 12.20 -8.40
CA SER A 94 18.44 11.61 -9.31
C SER A 94 18.39 12.27 -10.69
N LEU A 95 17.21 12.40 -11.26
CA LEU A 95 17.02 13.04 -12.58
C LEU A 95 17.41 14.52 -12.59
N GLN A 96 17.31 15.19 -11.45
CA GLN A 96 17.70 16.60 -11.27
C GLN A 96 19.17 16.76 -10.88
N GLY A 97 19.96 15.68 -10.76
CA GLY A 97 21.36 15.72 -10.32
C GLY A 97 21.54 16.09 -8.85
N GLN A 98 20.53 15.83 -8.01
CA GLN A 98 20.50 16.22 -6.59
C GLN A 98 20.67 15.02 -5.65
N ILE A 99 21.21 13.90 -6.10
CA ILE A 99 21.40 12.68 -5.30
C ILE A 99 22.18 12.96 -4.00
N GLU A 100 23.21 13.80 -4.06
CA GLU A 100 24.06 14.13 -2.91
C GLU A 100 23.32 14.91 -1.80
N GLN A 101 22.15 15.46 -2.11
CA GLN A 101 21.32 16.19 -1.14
C GLN A 101 20.33 15.26 -0.41
N LEU A 102 20.22 14.01 -0.85
CA LEU A 102 19.36 13.04 -0.19
C LEU A 102 19.89 12.69 1.20
N PRO A 103 19.02 12.57 2.20
CA PRO A 103 19.43 12.15 3.53
C PRO A 103 19.96 10.70 3.50
N ALA A 104 20.78 10.35 4.49
CA ALA A 104 21.28 8.99 4.62
C ALA A 104 20.12 7.99 4.79
N PRO A 105 20.19 6.82 4.14
CA PRO A 105 19.13 5.82 4.23
C PRO A 105 18.99 5.27 5.65
N VAL A 106 17.75 5.08 6.09
CA VAL A 106 17.42 4.49 7.39
C VAL A 106 17.16 2.99 7.20
N PRO A 107 17.88 2.10 7.87
CA PRO A 107 17.65 0.67 7.74
C PRO A 107 16.29 0.25 8.27
N TYR A 108 15.50 -0.47 7.47
CA TYR A 108 14.16 -0.95 7.86
C TYR A 108 14.18 -1.84 9.12
N ARG A 109 15.26 -2.56 9.39
CA ARG A 109 15.44 -3.34 10.63
C ARG A 109 15.23 -2.51 11.89
N ASN A 110 15.45 -1.19 11.86
CA ASN A 110 15.25 -0.32 13.02
C ASN A 110 13.75 -0.21 13.34
N HIS A 111 12.91 -0.09 12.31
CA HIS A 111 11.45 -0.12 12.44
C HIS A 111 10.97 -1.48 12.98
N VAL A 112 11.48 -2.58 12.43
CA VAL A 112 11.16 -3.93 12.90
C VAL A 112 11.56 -4.13 14.37
N ALA A 113 12.77 -3.68 14.74
CA ALA A 113 13.23 -3.77 16.13
C ALA A 113 12.32 -2.99 17.08
N GLN A 114 11.92 -1.79 16.71
CA GLN A 114 11.02 -0.97 17.52
C GLN A 114 9.63 -1.61 17.65
N ALA A 115 9.07 -2.14 16.55
CA ALA A 115 7.78 -2.83 16.58
C ALA A 115 7.82 -4.08 17.48
N ARG A 116 8.93 -4.80 17.51
CA ARG A 116 9.08 -6.03 18.31
C ARG A 116 9.48 -5.79 19.76
N LEU A 117 10.21 -4.73 20.05
CA LEU A 117 10.75 -4.43 21.38
C LEU A 117 9.94 -3.35 22.12
N GLY A 118 8.94 -2.76 21.46
CA GLY A 118 8.08 -1.73 22.02
C GLY A 118 7.03 -2.31 22.98
N ILE A 119 5.77 -2.17 22.63
CA ILE A 119 4.64 -2.69 23.42
C ILE A 119 4.62 -4.22 23.33
N SER A 120 4.49 -4.88 24.47
CA SER A 120 4.45 -6.34 24.51
C SER A 120 3.15 -6.90 23.91
N GLN A 121 3.18 -8.16 23.47
CA GLN A 121 1.99 -8.85 22.97
C GLN A 121 0.88 -8.88 24.04
N ALA A 122 1.22 -9.08 25.30
CA ALA A 122 0.23 -9.10 26.39
C ALA A 122 -0.49 -7.76 26.58
N GLU A 123 0.23 -6.64 26.40
CA GLU A 123 -0.36 -5.30 26.43
C GLU A 123 -1.28 -5.06 25.24
N HIS A 124 -0.89 -5.49 24.04
CA HIS A 124 -1.77 -5.45 22.87
C HIS A 124 -3.04 -6.28 23.06
N GLU A 125 -2.91 -7.52 23.55
CA GLU A 125 -4.05 -8.38 23.83
C GLU A 125 -4.98 -7.79 24.88
N ALA A 126 -4.44 -7.21 25.94
CA ALA A 126 -5.23 -6.54 26.98
C ALA A 126 -6.00 -5.35 26.41
N PHE A 127 -5.34 -4.52 25.62
CA PHE A 127 -5.96 -3.36 24.98
C PHE A 127 -7.13 -3.75 24.05
N PHE A 128 -6.90 -4.74 23.14
CA PHE A 128 -7.95 -5.16 22.23
C PHE A 128 -9.06 -5.94 22.91
N ARG A 129 -8.76 -6.68 23.99
CA ARG A 129 -9.78 -7.36 24.78
C ARG A 129 -10.67 -6.36 25.52
N ASP A 130 -10.11 -5.28 26.05
CA ASP A 130 -10.88 -4.21 26.67
C ASP A 130 -11.77 -3.46 25.65
N MET A 131 -11.25 -3.25 24.45
CA MET A 131 -11.97 -2.51 23.40
C MET A 131 -13.04 -3.32 22.67
N LEU A 132 -12.80 -4.62 22.44
CA LEU A 132 -13.58 -5.47 21.53
C LEU A 132 -14.11 -6.74 22.21
N GLY A 133 -13.94 -6.87 23.54
CA GLY A 133 -14.27 -8.11 24.25
C GLY A 133 -15.76 -8.44 24.35
N ASP A 134 -16.62 -7.48 24.03
CA ASP A 134 -18.08 -7.62 23.95
C ASP A 134 -18.59 -7.89 22.52
N ILE A 135 -17.68 -7.95 21.54
CA ILE A 135 -18.03 -8.23 20.15
C ILE A 135 -17.98 -9.74 19.90
N ASP A 136 -19.13 -10.37 19.81
CA ASP A 136 -19.26 -11.83 19.65
C ASP A 136 -19.21 -12.30 18.21
N GLU A 137 -19.53 -11.42 17.24
CA GLU A 137 -19.65 -11.78 15.83
C GLU A 137 -18.93 -10.79 14.91
N PRO A 138 -18.32 -11.26 13.82
CA PRO A 138 -17.67 -10.38 12.85
C PRO A 138 -18.69 -9.52 12.09
N THR A 139 -18.29 -8.33 11.67
CA THR A 139 -19.08 -7.51 10.74
C THR A 139 -18.90 -8.05 9.33
N LEU A 140 -19.93 -8.71 8.80
CA LEU A 140 -19.90 -9.32 7.48
C LEU A 140 -20.81 -8.54 6.53
N ALA A 141 -20.24 -7.76 5.62
CA ALA A 141 -21.00 -7.10 4.58
C ALA A 141 -21.66 -8.15 3.68
N TYR A 142 -22.99 -8.05 3.52
CA TYR A 142 -23.81 -9.01 2.74
C TYR A 142 -23.68 -10.48 3.19
N GLY A 143 -23.18 -10.75 4.39
CA GLY A 143 -22.98 -12.11 4.90
C GLY A 143 -21.80 -12.87 4.27
N ILE A 144 -20.92 -12.19 3.53
CA ILE A 144 -19.76 -12.82 2.91
C ILE A 144 -18.75 -13.19 4.00
N GLN A 145 -18.47 -14.49 4.15
CA GLN A 145 -17.59 -15.03 5.17
C GLN A 145 -16.19 -15.33 4.63
N ASP A 146 -16.09 -15.79 3.40
CA ASP A 146 -14.82 -16.16 2.77
C ASP A 146 -14.41 -15.10 1.75
N VAL A 147 -13.31 -14.42 2.08
CA VAL A 147 -12.65 -13.43 1.21
C VAL A 147 -11.24 -13.88 0.83
N GLN A 148 -10.90 -15.13 1.11
CA GLN A 148 -9.60 -15.76 0.82
C GLN A 148 -9.55 -16.22 -0.63
N GLY A 149 -9.30 -15.30 -1.54
CA GLY A 149 -9.13 -15.57 -2.95
C GLY A 149 -7.73 -15.21 -3.46
N ASP A 150 -7.44 -15.57 -4.70
CA ASP A 150 -6.22 -15.15 -5.40
C ASP A 150 -6.31 -13.72 -5.98
N GLY A 151 -7.44 -13.05 -5.81
CA GLY A 151 -7.70 -11.70 -6.31
C GLY A 151 -8.16 -11.64 -7.77
N SER A 152 -8.27 -12.75 -8.48
CA SER A 152 -8.69 -12.76 -9.89
C SER A 152 -10.14 -12.36 -10.11
N GLY A 153 -11.01 -12.60 -9.12
CA GLY A 153 -12.44 -12.26 -9.15
C GLY A 153 -12.78 -10.89 -8.55
N ILE A 154 -11.78 -10.04 -8.22
CA ILE A 154 -12.02 -8.72 -7.65
C ILE A 154 -12.48 -7.75 -8.76
N GLU A 155 -13.61 -7.11 -8.53
CA GLU A 155 -14.08 -5.99 -9.35
C GLU A 155 -13.80 -4.68 -8.64
N GLU A 156 -13.26 -3.70 -9.36
CA GLU A 156 -12.95 -2.38 -8.84
C GLU A 156 -13.80 -1.31 -9.50
N VAL A 157 -14.38 -0.44 -8.68
CA VAL A 157 -15.10 0.75 -9.17
C VAL A 157 -14.45 1.98 -8.55
N ASN A 158 -14.01 2.90 -9.37
CA ASN A 158 -13.40 4.16 -8.98
C ASN A 158 -14.34 5.32 -9.32
N GLN A 159 -14.66 6.14 -8.33
CA GLN A 159 -15.43 7.36 -8.52
C GLN A 159 -14.76 8.53 -7.82
N LEU A 160 -14.45 9.57 -8.58
CA LEU A 160 -13.95 10.81 -8.01
C LEU A 160 -15.11 11.60 -7.38
N LEU A 161 -14.88 12.11 -6.18
CA LEU A 161 -15.78 13.07 -5.57
C LEU A 161 -15.72 14.40 -6.33
N ASP A 162 -16.88 15.02 -6.55
CA ASP A 162 -16.89 16.37 -7.09
C ASP A 162 -16.18 17.37 -6.16
N SER A 163 -15.69 18.45 -6.73
CA SER A 163 -14.89 19.44 -6.01
C SER A 163 -15.68 20.15 -4.90
N GLN A 164 -17.00 20.33 -5.06
CA GLN A 164 -17.84 20.97 -4.07
C GLN A 164 -18.03 20.07 -2.85
N LEU A 165 -18.33 18.80 -3.05
CA LEU A 165 -18.44 17.81 -1.97
C LEU A 165 -17.11 17.63 -1.24
N SER A 166 -16.01 17.49 -1.97
CA SER A 166 -14.66 17.38 -1.41
C SER A 166 -14.31 18.59 -0.55
N SER A 167 -14.61 19.80 -1.00
CA SER A 167 -14.38 21.04 -0.24
C SER A 167 -15.26 21.12 1.01
N ARG A 168 -16.53 20.72 0.94
CA ARG A 168 -17.45 20.68 2.09
C ARG A 168 -16.97 19.70 3.16
N ILE A 169 -16.55 18.48 2.77
CA ILE A 169 -16.01 17.48 3.72
C ILE A 169 -14.83 18.08 4.50
N ARG A 170 -13.88 18.71 3.82
CA ARG A 170 -12.72 19.34 4.47
C ARG A 170 -13.11 20.52 5.36
N SER A 171 -14.10 21.30 4.95
CA SER A 171 -14.59 22.41 5.75
C SER A 171 -15.26 21.94 7.05
N ILE A 172 -16.13 20.92 6.95
CA ILE A 172 -16.81 20.34 8.11
C ILE A 172 -15.81 19.66 9.05
N ALA A 173 -14.84 18.92 8.51
CA ALA A 173 -13.79 18.29 9.32
C ALA A 173 -13.04 19.34 10.16
N ARG A 174 -12.64 20.47 9.56
CA ARG A 174 -12.01 21.58 10.29
C ARG A 174 -12.92 22.20 11.35
N GLN A 175 -14.21 22.40 11.04
CA GLN A 175 -15.18 22.98 12.00
C GLN A 175 -15.39 22.06 13.22
N LEU A 176 -15.36 20.74 12.99
CA LEU A 176 -15.52 19.75 14.06
C LEU A 176 -14.20 19.40 14.78
N GLY A 177 -13.06 19.93 14.33
CA GLY A 177 -11.75 19.62 14.90
C GLY A 177 -11.30 18.17 14.67
N VAL A 178 -11.80 17.53 13.60
CA VAL A 178 -11.46 16.15 13.23
C VAL A 178 -10.79 16.08 11.86
N SER A 179 -10.18 14.93 11.52
CA SER A 179 -9.63 14.71 10.20
C SER A 179 -10.73 14.39 9.17
N ALA A 180 -10.46 14.63 7.88
CA ALA A 180 -11.35 14.17 6.81
C ALA A 180 -11.48 12.62 6.80
N ALA A 181 -10.42 11.91 7.20
CA ALA A 181 -10.43 10.46 7.37
C ALA A 181 -11.45 10.02 8.43
N SER A 182 -11.59 10.76 9.54
CA SER A 182 -12.60 10.44 10.57
C SER A 182 -14.02 10.50 10.02
N LEU A 183 -14.32 11.49 9.14
CA LEU A 183 -15.61 11.56 8.47
C LEU A 183 -15.82 10.41 7.47
N ALA A 184 -14.75 10.00 6.76
CA ALA A 184 -14.81 8.85 5.86
C ALA A 184 -15.04 7.53 6.63
N HIS A 185 -14.36 7.33 7.77
CA HIS A 185 -14.60 6.19 8.66
C HIS A 185 -16.05 6.16 9.18
N LEU A 186 -16.60 7.29 9.59
CA LEU A 186 -17.99 7.36 10.03
C LEU A 186 -18.95 7.02 8.89
N ALA A 187 -18.71 7.50 7.69
CA ALA A 187 -19.52 7.17 6.53
C ALA A 187 -19.43 5.66 6.20
N TRP A 188 -18.23 5.09 6.25
CA TRP A 188 -18.03 3.66 6.06
C TRP A 188 -18.72 2.83 7.14
N ALA A 189 -18.61 3.22 8.42
CA ALA A 189 -19.31 2.55 9.51
C ALA A 189 -20.83 2.50 9.29
N GLN A 190 -21.44 3.60 8.82
CA GLN A 190 -22.85 3.61 8.49
C GLN A 190 -23.22 2.69 7.33
N VAL A 191 -22.38 2.62 6.30
CA VAL A 191 -22.57 1.67 5.18
C VAL A 191 -22.43 0.25 5.68
N ALA A 192 -21.33 -0.06 6.41
CA ALA A 192 -21.08 -1.39 6.95
C ALA A 192 -22.23 -1.87 7.86
N GLY A 193 -22.76 -1.02 8.73
CA GLY A 193 -23.91 -1.34 9.58
C GLY A 193 -25.15 -1.69 8.77
N ARG A 194 -25.45 -0.92 7.74
CA ARG A 194 -26.63 -1.17 6.88
C ARG A 194 -26.53 -2.46 6.06
N VAL A 195 -25.34 -2.74 5.50
CA VAL A 195 -25.17 -3.94 4.66
C VAL A 195 -24.94 -5.22 5.45
N SER A 196 -24.55 -5.10 6.73
CA SER A 196 -24.45 -6.24 7.67
C SER A 196 -25.70 -6.43 8.54
N GLY A 197 -26.62 -5.44 8.55
CA GLY A 197 -27.80 -5.45 9.42
C GLY A 197 -27.49 -5.24 10.90
N ARG A 198 -26.37 -4.57 11.23
CA ARG A 198 -25.87 -4.38 12.60
C ARG A 198 -25.80 -2.89 12.97
N GLU A 199 -26.04 -2.58 14.24
CA GLU A 199 -25.83 -1.23 14.77
C GLU A 199 -24.36 -1.03 15.19
N GLU A 200 -23.70 -2.08 15.68
CA GLU A 200 -22.29 -2.09 16.04
C GLU A 200 -21.48 -2.73 14.91
N VAL A 201 -20.42 -2.05 14.48
CA VAL A 201 -19.57 -2.50 13.37
C VAL A 201 -18.10 -2.40 13.75
N VAL A 202 -17.34 -3.40 13.36
CA VAL A 202 -15.89 -3.45 13.54
C VAL A 202 -15.25 -3.65 12.17
N PHE A 203 -14.27 -2.82 11.86
CA PHE A 203 -13.45 -2.95 10.66
C PHE A 203 -12.02 -2.47 10.92
N GLY A 204 -11.10 -3.05 10.18
CA GLY A 204 -9.68 -2.67 10.27
C GLY A 204 -9.40 -1.35 9.56
N THR A 205 -8.52 -0.54 10.17
CA THR A 205 -7.98 0.66 9.56
C THR A 205 -6.49 0.46 9.31
N VAL A 206 -6.06 0.67 8.05
CA VAL A 206 -4.64 0.67 7.73
C VAL A 206 -4.03 1.98 8.20
N LEU A 207 -3.07 1.89 9.12
CA LEU A 207 -2.34 3.03 9.65
C LEU A 207 -0.95 3.11 9.03
N MET A 208 -0.45 4.33 8.82
CA MET A 208 0.95 4.56 8.46
C MET A 208 1.82 4.34 9.71
N GLY A 209 2.25 3.10 9.93
CA GLY A 209 2.89 2.65 11.18
C GLY A 209 4.26 3.23 11.49
N ARG A 210 4.84 4.07 10.62
CA ARG A 210 6.20 4.60 10.79
C ARG A 210 6.31 5.88 11.59
N MET A 211 5.20 6.58 11.83
CA MET A 211 5.18 7.88 12.52
C MET A 211 5.76 7.85 13.94
N GLN A 212 5.81 6.67 14.58
CA GLN A 212 6.38 6.48 15.91
C GLN A 212 7.83 5.97 15.89
N GLY A 213 8.41 5.79 14.71
CA GLY A 213 9.72 5.15 14.49
C GLY A 213 10.96 6.00 14.81
N GLY A 214 10.79 7.20 15.37
CA GLY A 214 11.91 8.12 15.62
C GLY A 214 12.32 8.92 14.36
N ASN A 215 13.41 9.66 14.46
CA ASN A 215 13.87 10.52 13.37
C ASN A 215 14.20 9.71 12.09
N GLY A 216 13.56 10.09 10.98
CA GLY A 216 13.78 9.49 9.67
C GLY A 216 13.07 8.16 9.44
N ALA A 217 12.19 7.71 10.36
CA ALA A 217 11.44 6.47 10.19
C ALA A 217 10.48 6.53 8.99
N ASP A 218 10.01 7.71 8.64
CA ASP A 218 9.22 8.02 7.45
C ASP A 218 9.98 7.74 6.13
N ARG A 219 11.30 7.69 6.18
CA ARG A 219 12.17 7.39 5.04
C ARG A 219 12.75 5.97 5.03
N ALA A 220 12.40 5.14 6.00
CA ALA A 220 12.80 3.74 5.99
C ALA A 220 12.06 2.98 4.89
N LEU A 221 12.78 2.37 3.95
CA LEU A 221 12.21 1.56 2.86
C LEU A 221 11.97 0.13 3.31
N GLY A 222 10.70 -0.37 3.17
CA GLY A 222 10.34 -1.73 3.53
C GLY A 222 8.85 -1.97 3.57
#